data_21fd992fdc91e7fbe96d67e4e34405fc
#
_entry.id   21fd992fdc91e7fbe96d67e4e34405fc
#
_cell.length_a   1.000
_cell.length_b   1.000
_cell.length_c   1.000
_cell.angle_alpha   90.00
_cell.angle_beta   90.00
_cell.angle_gamma   90.00
#
_symmetry.space_group_name_H-M   'P 1'
#
loop_
_entity.id
_entity.type
_entity.pdbx_description
1 polymer ?
#
loop_
_entity_poly.entity_id
_entity_poly.type
_entity_poly.pdbx_seq_one_letter_code
_entity_poly.pdbx_strand_id
1 'polypeptide(L)'
;MFYPVSFSRDTDNSYLVRSRDIPEAFAVGYSEEEAMVEALNGLESAFMIYMSERKPIPLPSKKLKGEHLIKLPFRVSLKVALYNAMLEKGLRKADLAKDLKWDQKQVDRLLSLNHSTKLEAIEEAFNVINKDVDLVIA
;
A
#
# COMPACT_ATOMS: atom_id res chain seq x y z
N MET A 1 -1.78 -1.04 -8.19
CA MET A 1 -3.04 -1.30 -7.45
C MET A 1 -3.90 -0.04 -7.43
N PHE A 2 -5.22 -0.25 -7.55
CA PHE A 2 -6.19 0.83 -7.56
C PHE A 2 -7.25 0.54 -6.49
N TYR A 3 -7.35 1.40 -5.51
CA TYR A 3 -8.32 1.22 -4.41
C TYR A 3 -9.56 2.07 -4.65
N PRO A 4 -10.77 1.46 -4.62
CA PRO A 4 -12.01 2.22 -4.72
C PRO A 4 -12.29 2.96 -3.42
N VAL A 5 -12.68 4.23 -3.54
CA VAL A 5 -13.08 5.06 -2.42
C VAL A 5 -14.39 5.77 -2.75
N SER A 6 -15.16 6.11 -1.73
CA SER A 6 -16.36 6.92 -1.88
C SER A 6 -16.12 8.32 -1.35
N PHE A 7 -16.67 9.30 -2.05
CA PHE A 7 -16.69 10.69 -1.60
C PHE A 7 -18.11 11.03 -1.16
N SER A 8 -18.25 11.69 -0.02
CA SER A 8 -19.51 12.27 0.40
C SER A 8 -19.28 13.70 0.84
N ARG A 9 -20.26 14.57 0.58
CA ARG A 9 -20.20 15.96 1.02
C ARG A 9 -20.61 16.10 2.47
N ASP A 10 -19.87 16.91 3.22
CA ASP A 10 -20.23 17.28 4.58
C ASP A 10 -20.89 18.68 4.59
N THR A 11 -21.40 19.09 5.74
CA THR A 11 -22.12 20.36 5.94
C THR A 11 -21.26 21.60 5.69
N ASP A 12 -19.94 21.49 5.83
CA ASP A 12 -18.98 22.57 5.57
C ASP A 12 -18.43 22.56 4.13
N ASN A 13 -19.09 21.81 3.22
CA ASN A 13 -18.66 21.62 1.83
C ASN A 13 -17.35 20.86 1.65
N SER A 14 -16.84 20.23 2.69
CA SER A 14 -15.72 19.32 2.55
C SER A 14 -16.18 17.98 1.96
N TYR A 15 -15.22 17.23 1.43
CA TYR A 15 -15.44 15.87 0.96
C TYR A 15 -14.90 14.90 2.00
N LEU A 16 -15.75 13.99 2.45
CA LEU A 16 -15.34 12.87 3.30
C LEU A 16 -15.01 11.69 2.39
N VAL A 17 -13.84 11.11 2.60
CA VAL A 17 -13.35 9.97 1.82
C VAL A 17 -13.36 8.73 2.68
N ARG A 18 -13.96 7.65 2.18
CA ARG A 18 -14.01 6.36 2.87
C ARG A 18 -13.61 5.24 1.90
N SER A 19 -12.90 4.26 2.43
CA SER A 19 -12.51 3.05 1.69
C SER A 19 -13.22 1.84 2.29
N ARG A 20 -13.90 1.06 1.44
CA ARG A 20 -14.52 -0.20 1.87
C ARG A 20 -13.46 -1.23 2.27
N ASP A 21 -12.39 -1.27 1.51
CA ASP A 21 -11.33 -2.26 1.71
C ASP A 21 -10.45 -1.93 2.90
N ILE A 22 -10.22 -0.64 3.13
CA ILE A 22 -9.31 -0.12 4.16
C ILE A 22 -10.09 0.90 5.00
N PRO A 23 -10.94 0.48 5.94
CA PRO A 23 -11.76 1.40 6.73
C PRO A 23 -10.98 2.46 7.50
N GLU A 24 -9.74 2.16 7.85
CA GLU A 24 -8.85 3.08 8.57
C GLU A 24 -8.33 4.24 7.71
N ALA A 25 -8.57 4.17 6.40
CA ALA A 25 -8.10 5.18 5.45
C ALA A 25 -9.07 6.36 5.28
N PHE A 26 -9.79 6.72 6.35
CA PHE A 26 -10.66 7.88 6.33
C PHE A 26 -9.87 9.16 6.08
N ALA A 27 -10.39 10.02 5.20
CA ALA A 27 -9.74 11.28 4.84
C ALA A 27 -10.76 12.39 4.58
N VAL A 28 -10.28 13.63 4.56
CA VAL A 28 -11.09 14.82 4.30
C VAL A 28 -10.33 15.72 3.33
N GLY A 29 -11.03 16.26 2.34
CA GLY A 29 -10.50 17.25 1.41
C GLY A 29 -11.50 18.35 1.15
N TYR A 30 -11.02 19.56 0.82
CA TYR A 30 -11.88 20.72 0.55
C TYR A 30 -12.12 20.93 -0.95
N SER A 31 -11.63 20.06 -1.79
CA SER A 31 -11.92 19.95 -3.21
C SER A 31 -11.80 18.50 -3.61
N GLU A 32 -12.29 18.13 -4.81
CA GLU A 32 -12.11 16.76 -5.32
C GLU A 32 -10.62 16.41 -5.47
N GLU A 33 -9.82 17.35 -5.97
CA GLU A 33 -8.38 17.13 -6.16
C GLU A 33 -7.68 16.89 -4.82
N GLU A 34 -7.99 17.73 -3.82
CA GLU A 34 -7.45 17.56 -2.48
C GLU A 34 -7.92 16.25 -1.85
N ALA A 35 -9.20 15.90 -2.04
CA ALA A 35 -9.75 14.63 -1.55
C ALA A 35 -9.03 13.41 -2.13
N MET A 36 -8.66 13.45 -3.42
CA MET A 36 -7.88 12.39 -4.06
C MET A 36 -6.49 12.26 -3.44
N VAL A 37 -5.82 13.38 -3.19
CA VAL A 37 -4.50 13.39 -2.56
C VAL A 37 -4.57 12.88 -1.13
N GLU A 38 -5.54 13.35 -0.36
CA GLU A 38 -5.72 12.92 1.03
C GLU A 38 -6.16 11.47 1.13
N ALA A 39 -6.93 10.98 0.16
CA ALA A 39 -7.28 9.56 0.08
C ALA A 39 -6.04 8.68 -0.06
N LEU A 40 -5.10 9.06 -0.93
CA LEU A 40 -3.84 8.33 -1.07
C LEU A 40 -3.03 8.36 0.22
N ASN A 41 -2.90 9.54 0.84
CA ASN A 41 -2.19 9.68 2.11
C ASN A 41 -2.83 8.82 3.20
N GLY A 42 -4.15 8.79 3.27
CA GLY A 42 -4.90 7.98 4.21
C GLY A 42 -4.68 6.48 4.01
N LEU A 43 -4.68 6.03 2.75
CA LEU A 43 -4.39 4.63 2.41
C LEU A 43 -2.98 4.24 2.84
N GLU A 44 -1.98 5.05 2.49
CA GLU A 44 -0.59 4.75 2.85
C GLU A 44 -0.37 4.72 4.36
N SER A 45 -1.00 5.66 5.09
CA SER A 45 -0.95 5.68 6.55
C SER A 45 -1.59 4.42 7.15
N ALA A 46 -2.74 4.02 6.63
CA ALA A 46 -3.42 2.79 7.07
C ALA A 46 -2.57 1.55 6.79
N PHE A 47 -1.93 1.47 5.62
CA PHE A 47 -1.05 0.35 5.27
C PHE A 47 0.11 0.23 6.28
N MET A 48 0.68 1.35 6.70
CA MET A 48 1.76 1.35 7.69
C MET A 48 1.28 0.80 9.04
N ILE A 49 0.05 1.10 9.43
CA ILE A 49 -0.56 0.53 10.64
C ILE A 49 -0.71 -0.99 10.50
N TYR A 50 -1.25 -1.46 9.38
CA TYR A 50 -1.38 -2.89 9.10
C TYR A 50 -0.03 -3.60 9.17
N MET A 51 1.00 -2.99 8.59
CA MET A 51 2.36 -3.53 8.62
C MET A 51 2.90 -3.62 10.05
N SER A 52 2.70 -2.58 10.87
CA SER A 52 3.17 -2.57 12.25
C SER A 52 2.48 -3.62 13.13
N GLU A 53 1.24 -3.94 12.80
CA GLU A 53 0.46 -4.95 13.52
C GLU A 53 0.59 -6.35 12.92
N ARG A 54 1.39 -6.51 11.89
CA ARG A 54 1.57 -7.75 11.13
C ARG A 54 0.23 -8.33 10.64
N LYS A 55 -0.64 -7.46 10.17
CA LYS A 55 -1.90 -7.85 9.55
C LYS A 55 -1.77 -7.79 8.03
N PRO A 56 -2.40 -8.71 7.30
CA PRO A 56 -2.40 -8.63 5.83
C PRO A 56 -3.15 -7.38 5.38
N ILE A 57 -2.61 -6.73 4.36
CA ILE A 57 -3.27 -5.57 3.74
C ILE A 57 -4.31 -6.11 2.75
N PRO A 58 -5.60 -5.79 2.94
CA PRO A 58 -6.62 -6.23 2.00
C PRO A 58 -6.35 -5.72 0.58
N LEU A 59 -6.47 -6.59 -0.40
CA LEU A 59 -6.32 -6.22 -1.80
C LEU A 59 -7.52 -5.41 -2.27
N PRO A 60 -7.36 -4.53 -3.27
CA PRO A 60 -8.45 -3.69 -3.72
C PRO A 60 -9.58 -4.50 -4.35
N SER A 61 -10.81 -4.16 -3.99
CA SER A 61 -12.03 -4.68 -4.60
C SER A 61 -12.28 -4.00 -5.94
N LYS A 62 -13.21 -4.53 -6.71
CA LYS A 62 -13.69 -3.87 -7.92
C LYS A 62 -14.46 -2.61 -7.56
N LYS A 63 -14.28 -1.57 -8.37
CA LYS A 63 -15.02 -0.32 -8.25
C LYS A 63 -16.52 -0.55 -8.39
N LEU A 64 -17.28 0.00 -7.46
CA LEU A 64 -18.74 0.08 -7.54
C LEU A 64 -19.14 1.42 -8.14
N LYS A 65 -20.39 1.51 -8.58
CA LYS A 65 -20.95 2.75 -9.14
C LYS A 65 -20.81 3.89 -8.12
N GLY A 66 -20.32 5.03 -8.59
CA GLY A 66 -20.13 6.22 -7.75
C GLY A 66 -18.82 6.27 -6.99
N GLU A 67 -18.04 5.19 -6.98
CA GLU A 67 -16.72 5.19 -6.35
C GLU A 67 -15.66 5.76 -7.30
N HIS A 68 -14.59 6.27 -6.70
CA HIS A 68 -13.41 6.75 -7.41
C HIS A 68 -12.25 5.77 -7.16
N LEU A 69 -11.38 5.60 -8.15
CA LEU A 69 -10.19 4.75 -7.99
C LEU A 69 -8.99 5.60 -7.61
N ILE A 70 -8.33 5.20 -6.53
CA ILE A 70 -7.08 5.80 -6.09
C ILE A 70 -5.94 4.90 -6.55
N LYS A 71 -5.13 5.43 -7.46
CA LYS A 71 -3.96 4.70 -7.95
C LYS A 71 -2.82 4.84 -6.95
N LEU A 72 -2.33 3.71 -6.45
CA LEU A 72 -1.10 3.71 -5.65
C LEU A 72 0.10 3.98 -6.57
N PRO A 73 1.12 4.73 -6.10
CA PRO A 73 2.40 4.74 -6.80
C PRO A 73 2.91 3.31 -7.01
N PHE A 74 3.52 3.06 -8.14
CA PHE A 74 3.94 1.70 -8.51
C PHE A 74 4.83 1.05 -7.44
N ARG A 75 5.76 1.81 -6.89
CA ARG A 75 6.65 1.34 -5.82
C ARG A 75 5.88 0.95 -4.56
N VAL A 76 4.86 1.71 -4.20
CA VAL A 76 4.00 1.40 -3.04
C VAL A 76 3.25 0.09 -3.28
N SER A 77 2.69 -0.10 -4.48
CA SER A 77 2.03 -1.36 -4.84
C SER A 77 2.97 -2.55 -4.71
N LEU A 78 4.20 -2.41 -5.18
CA LEU A 78 5.21 -3.47 -5.06
C LEU A 78 5.54 -3.78 -3.60
N LYS A 79 5.69 -2.77 -2.76
CA LYS A 79 6.00 -2.96 -1.34
C LYS A 79 4.84 -3.59 -0.58
N VAL A 80 3.61 -3.22 -0.89
CA VAL A 80 2.41 -3.86 -0.33
C VAL A 80 2.36 -5.34 -0.72
N ALA A 81 2.60 -5.64 -1.99
CA ALA A 81 2.62 -7.02 -2.48
C ALA A 81 3.73 -7.84 -1.83
N LEU A 82 4.92 -7.27 -1.68
CA LEU A 82 6.05 -7.92 -1.01
C LEU A 82 5.71 -8.22 0.46
N TYR A 83 5.18 -7.25 1.16
CA TYR A 83 4.78 -7.42 2.55
C TYR A 83 3.76 -8.55 2.71
N ASN A 84 2.70 -8.54 1.90
CA ASN A 84 1.69 -9.60 1.96
C ASN A 84 2.27 -10.98 1.64
N ALA A 85 3.17 -11.06 0.66
CA ALA A 85 3.85 -12.32 0.31
C ALA A 85 4.72 -12.84 1.46
N MET A 86 5.41 -11.94 2.16
CA MET A 86 6.18 -12.30 3.35
C MET A 86 5.29 -12.87 4.45
N LEU A 87 4.17 -12.21 4.74
CA LEU A 87 3.21 -12.69 5.74
C LEU A 87 2.68 -14.07 5.39
N GLU A 88 2.29 -14.27 4.14
CA GLU A 88 1.77 -15.54 3.65
C GLU A 88 2.76 -16.68 3.87
N LYS A 89 4.05 -16.39 3.74
CA LYS A 89 5.12 -17.35 3.97
C LYS A 89 5.62 -17.41 5.41
N GLY A 90 5.05 -16.62 6.30
CA GLY A 90 5.48 -16.55 7.71
C GLY A 90 6.86 -15.92 7.90
N LEU A 91 7.32 -15.11 6.94
CA LEU A 91 8.63 -14.48 6.99
C LEU A 91 8.58 -13.14 7.74
N ARG A 92 9.59 -12.89 8.54
CA ARG A 92 9.80 -11.62 9.23
C ARG A 92 10.95 -10.85 8.59
N LYS A 93 11.10 -9.58 8.97
CA LYS A 93 12.21 -8.74 8.50
C LYS A 93 13.58 -9.39 8.74
N ALA A 94 13.75 -10.02 9.90
CA ALA A 94 15.01 -10.71 10.22
C ALA A 94 15.33 -11.85 9.25
N ASP A 95 14.32 -12.61 8.84
CA ASP A 95 14.48 -13.67 7.85
C ASP A 95 14.93 -13.12 6.51
N LEU A 96 14.29 -12.02 6.09
CA LEU A 96 14.62 -11.37 4.83
C LEU A 96 16.02 -10.78 4.86
N ALA A 97 16.42 -10.15 5.96
CA ALA A 97 17.76 -9.63 6.15
C ALA A 97 18.81 -10.71 6.02
N LYS A 98 18.57 -11.86 6.63
CA LYS A 98 19.46 -13.02 6.57
C LYS A 98 19.58 -13.56 5.14
N ASP A 99 18.46 -13.76 4.47
CA ASP A 99 18.42 -14.34 3.13
C ASP A 99 19.03 -13.40 2.09
N LEU A 100 18.82 -12.09 2.23
CA LEU A 100 19.39 -11.07 1.36
C LEU A 100 20.85 -10.72 1.71
N LYS A 101 21.30 -11.08 2.90
CA LYS A 101 22.59 -10.64 3.47
C LYS A 101 22.65 -9.11 3.59
N TRP A 102 21.53 -8.52 3.99
CA TRP A 102 21.38 -7.09 4.24
C TRP A 102 21.35 -6.81 5.74
N ASP A 103 21.68 -5.58 6.12
CA ASP A 103 21.49 -5.15 7.49
C ASP A 103 20.02 -4.77 7.75
N GLN A 104 19.68 -4.60 9.02
CA GLN A 104 18.30 -4.28 9.43
C GLN A 104 17.78 -2.99 8.80
N LYS A 105 18.63 -1.98 8.69
CA LYS A 105 18.24 -0.68 8.10
C LYS A 105 17.84 -0.82 6.64
N GLN A 106 18.55 -1.64 5.89
CA GLN A 106 18.24 -1.88 4.48
C GLN A 106 16.87 -2.55 4.32
N VAL A 107 16.55 -3.50 5.18
CA VAL A 107 15.25 -4.17 5.17
C VAL A 107 14.14 -3.22 5.62
N ASP A 108 14.39 -2.39 6.62
CA ASP A 108 13.42 -1.39 7.06
C ASP A 108 13.09 -0.41 5.94
N ARG A 109 14.09 0.05 5.20
CA ARG A 109 13.89 0.92 4.03
C ARG A 109 13.13 0.22 2.91
N LEU A 110 13.44 -1.04 2.65
CA LEU A 110 12.75 -1.84 1.65
C LEU A 110 11.24 -1.88 1.91
N LEU A 111 10.83 -2.02 3.16
CA LEU A 111 9.42 -2.13 3.54
C LEU A 111 8.78 -0.80 3.94
N SER A 112 9.56 0.29 4.00
CA SER A 112 9.01 1.62 4.25
C SER A 112 8.36 2.19 2.99
N LEU A 113 7.08 2.52 3.07
CA LEU A 113 6.34 3.06 1.93
C LEU A 113 6.83 4.45 1.50
N ASN A 114 7.49 5.17 2.41
CA ASN A 114 8.00 6.52 2.16
C ASN A 114 9.41 6.52 1.56
N HIS A 115 10.08 5.38 1.51
CA HIS A 115 11.44 5.30 0.99
C HIS A 115 11.44 4.95 -0.50
N SER A 116 12.20 5.71 -1.28
CA SER A 116 12.34 5.50 -2.72
C SER A 116 13.35 4.38 -3.04
N THR A 117 13.01 3.18 -2.60
CA THR A 117 13.83 1.98 -2.83
C THR A 117 13.97 1.71 -4.32
N LYS A 118 15.18 1.35 -4.76
CA LYS A 118 15.43 0.99 -6.16
C LYS A 118 14.64 -0.25 -6.54
N LEU A 119 14.16 -0.26 -7.78
CA LEU A 119 13.39 -1.39 -8.31
C LEU A 119 14.17 -2.70 -8.21
N GLU A 120 15.45 -2.67 -8.49
CA GLU A 120 16.31 -3.85 -8.45
C GLU A 120 16.38 -4.47 -7.05
N ALA A 121 16.37 -3.64 -6.02
CA ALA A 121 16.34 -4.12 -4.63
C ALA A 121 15.02 -4.82 -4.30
N ILE A 122 13.91 -4.29 -4.80
CA ILE A 122 12.59 -4.88 -4.62
C ILE A 122 12.51 -6.22 -5.37
N GLU A 123 13.02 -6.27 -6.60
CA GLU A 123 13.07 -7.52 -7.38
C GLU A 123 13.89 -8.60 -6.67
N GLU A 124 15.04 -8.21 -6.12
CA GLU A 124 15.90 -9.13 -5.37
C GLU A 124 15.17 -9.73 -4.16
N ALA A 125 14.39 -8.90 -3.46
CA ALA A 125 13.60 -9.36 -2.32
C ALA A 125 12.52 -10.36 -2.75
N PHE A 126 11.81 -10.11 -3.85
CA PHE A 126 10.85 -11.07 -4.38
C PHE A 126 11.52 -12.38 -4.78
N ASN A 127 12.67 -12.30 -5.45
CA ASN A 127 13.41 -13.48 -5.87
C ASN A 127 13.82 -14.35 -4.69
N VAL A 128 14.32 -13.75 -3.60
CA VAL A 128 14.79 -14.49 -2.44
C VAL A 128 13.68 -15.20 -1.68
N ILE A 129 12.44 -14.72 -1.79
CA ILE A 129 11.28 -15.38 -1.20
C ILE A 129 10.53 -16.28 -2.21
N ASN A 130 11.11 -16.51 -3.37
CA ASN A 130 10.55 -17.36 -4.43
C ASN A 130 9.16 -16.92 -4.91
N LYS A 131 9.01 -15.61 -5.11
CA LYS A 131 7.81 -15.03 -5.72
C LYS A 131 8.18 -14.31 -7.00
N ASP A 132 7.46 -14.63 -8.06
CA ASP A 132 7.60 -13.93 -9.34
C ASP A 132 6.62 -12.77 -9.39
N VAL A 133 7.08 -11.64 -9.92
CA VAL A 133 6.24 -10.47 -10.17
C VAL A 133 6.12 -10.29 -11.68
N ASP A 134 4.90 -10.19 -12.15
CA ASP A 134 4.62 -9.94 -13.57
C ASP A 134 3.89 -8.61 -13.71
N LEU A 135 4.05 -8.01 -14.89
CA LEU A 135 3.44 -6.73 -15.21
C LEU A 135 2.25 -6.95 -16.13
N VAL A 136 1.11 -6.45 -15.70
CA VAL A 136 -0.09 -6.43 -16.54
C VAL A 136 -0.46 -4.98 -16.81
N ILE A 137 -0.57 -4.65 -18.11
CA ILE A 137 -1.02 -3.33 -18.54
C ILE A 137 -2.52 -3.41 -18.81
N ALA A 138 -3.28 -2.65 -18.02
CA ALA A 138 -4.74 -2.63 -18.14
C ALA A 138 -5.22 -1.77 -19.31
#